data_2b5c2e6966663a0f0975c2f679f1ba4d
#
_entry.id   2b5c2e6966663a0f0975c2f679f1ba4d
#
_cell.length_a   1.000
_cell.length_b   1.000
_cell.length_c   1.000
_cell.angle_alpha   90.00
_cell.angle_beta   90.00
_cell.angle_gamma   90.00
#
_symmetry.space_group_name_H-M   'P 1'
#
loop_
_entity.id
_entity.type
_entity.pdbx_description
1 polymer ?
#
loop_
_entity_poly.entity_id
_entity_poly.type
_entity_poly.pdbx_seq_one_letter_code
_entity_poly.pdbx_strand_id
1 'polypeptide(L)'
;MSADPSKDHYSYAAYADPAMARSFDNRRFSGPIGELIAHSQARVLANMVGRIKDRQMLDVGTGTGRAAFSLALGGARVTAVDASEEMLAIARQRAAEQSLTTIKFQRGDAHNLDFADRSFDAVVSLRMLMHTPEWRRCVSELCRVAARLVIVDYPSATSVALFESMARRAMHGAGMKTEPYRVFTRGMIADAFDRNGFRIRSVHRQFVLPIAFHKAIGSRKFTLWSERLLDHAGLLKPFGSPVTLVAERCAS
;
A
#
# COMPACT_ATOMS: atom_id res chain seq x y z
N MET A 1 -17.92 27.58 3.00
CA MET A 1 -16.94 26.48 3.07
C MET A 1 -17.63 25.24 2.50
N SER A 2 -17.37 24.89 1.25
CA SER A 2 -17.90 23.67 0.65
C SER A 2 -17.23 22.48 1.33
N ALA A 3 -18.02 21.56 1.93
CA ALA A 3 -17.50 20.33 2.49
C ALA A 3 -16.80 19.56 1.34
N ASP A 4 -15.56 19.14 1.57
CA ASP A 4 -14.80 18.33 0.61
C ASP A 4 -15.45 16.93 0.56
N PRO A 5 -16.14 16.57 -0.54
CA PRO A 5 -16.88 15.30 -0.63
C PRO A 5 -15.97 14.06 -0.52
N SER A 6 -14.66 14.24 -0.58
CA SER A 6 -13.70 13.14 -0.36
C SER A 6 -13.70 12.68 1.10
N LYS A 7 -14.03 13.55 2.06
CA LYS A 7 -14.03 13.25 3.50
C LYS A 7 -15.20 12.38 3.94
N ASP A 8 -16.27 12.29 3.16
CA ASP A 8 -17.42 11.42 3.41
C ASP A 8 -17.19 9.97 2.94
N HIS A 9 -16.04 9.68 2.35
CA HIS A 9 -15.73 8.33 1.89
C HIS A 9 -15.54 7.36 3.07
N TYR A 10 -16.13 6.16 2.94
CA TYR A 10 -16.13 5.13 3.98
C TYR A 10 -14.76 4.86 4.63
N SER A 11 -13.65 5.02 3.89
CA SER A 11 -12.32 4.72 4.38
C SER A 11 -11.91 5.62 5.56
N TYR A 12 -12.30 6.89 5.54
CA TYR A 12 -11.98 7.79 6.66
C TYR A 12 -12.68 7.34 7.95
N ALA A 13 -13.97 7.00 7.88
CA ALA A 13 -14.72 6.52 9.05
C ALA A 13 -14.25 5.12 9.50
N ALA A 14 -13.99 4.19 8.56
CA ALA A 14 -13.61 2.83 8.86
C ALA A 14 -12.24 2.75 9.56
N TYR A 15 -11.26 3.55 9.13
CA TYR A 15 -9.91 3.54 9.71
C TYR A 15 -9.77 4.45 10.93
N ALA A 16 -10.73 5.34 11.20
CA ALA A 16 -10.84 6.10 12.44
C ALA A 16 -11.49 5.31 13.60
N ASP A 17 -11.95 4.07 13.35
CA ASP A 17 -12.47 3.19 14.42
C ASP A 17 -11.32 2.58 15.23
N PRO A 18 -11.22 2.86 16.55
CA PRO A 18 -10.17 2.30 17.41
C PRO A 18 -10.16 0.77 17.47
N ALA A 19 -11.32 0.11 17.36
CA ALA A 19 -11.41 -1.36 17.33
C ALA A 19 -10.84 -1.92 16.01
N MET A 20 -11.12 -1.26 14.89
CA MET A 20 -10.54 -1.58 13.60
C MET A 20 -9.01 -1.43 13.64
N ALA A 21 -8.50 -0.31 14.14
CA ALA A 21 -7.08 -0.05 14.22
C ALA A 21 -6.34 -1.11 15.06
N ARG A 22 -6.86 -1.47 16.24
CA ARG A 22 -6.27 -2.51 17.11
C ARG A 22 -6.28 -3.90 16.47
N SER A 23 -7.33 -4.25 15.71
CA SER A 23 -7.47 -5.57 15.08
C SER A 23 -6.84 -5.65 13.69
N PHE A 24 -6.42 -4.53 13.12
CA PHE A 24 -6.02 -4.40 11.71
C PHE A 24 -4.95 -5.42 11.29
N ASP A 25 -3.86 -5.50 12.04
CA ASP A 25 -2.76 -6.40 11.69
C ASP A 25 -3.11 -7.87 11.97
N ASN A 26 -3.80 -8.16 13.07
CA ASN A 26 -4.25 -9.51 13.36
C ASN A 26 -5.18 -10.05 12.27
N ARG A 27 -6.11 -9.25 11.79
CA ARG A 27 -7.02 -9.65 10.70
C ARG A 27 -6.31 -9.91 9.38
N ARG A 28 -5.26 -9.15 9.07
CA ARG A 28 -4.59 -9.20 7.77
C ARG A 28 -3.32 -10.03 7.75
N PHE A 29 -2.55 -10.01 8.82
CA PHE A 29 -1.19 -10.52 8.85
C PHE A 29 -0.92 -11.61 9.89
N SER A 30 -1.93 -12.07 10.63
CA SER A 30 -1.77 -13.21 11.55
C SER A 30 -1.73 -14.55 10.82
N GLY A 31 -1.15 -15.52 11.51
CA GLY A 31 -0.98 -16.88 11.03
C GLY A 31 0.07 -17.05 9.92
N PRO A 32 0.38 -18.29 9.53
CA PRO A 32 1.51 -18.60 8.67
C PRO A 32 1.46 -17.92 7.30
N ILE A 33 0.26 -17.70 6.75
CA ILE A 33 0.08 -17.02 5.46
C ILE A 33 0.14 -15.51 5.62
N GLY A 34 -0.43 -14.96 6.70
CA GLY A 34 -0.32 -13.53 7.00
C GLY A 34 1.14 -13.08 7.19
N GLU A 35 1.91 -13.85 7.94
CA GLU A 35 3.35 -13.63 8.11
C GLU A 35 4.13 -13.74 6.79
N LEU A 36 3.81 -14.74 5.96
CA LEU A 36 4.43 -14.91 4.63
C LEU A 36 4.21 -13.66 3.76
N ILE A 37 2.97 -13.14 3.76
CA ILE A 37 2.63 -11.91 3.01
C ILE A 37 3.41 -10.72 3.57
N ALA A 38 3.47 -10.58 4.90
CA ALA A 38 4.20 -9.52 5.55
C ALA A 38 5.68 -9.49 5.18
N HIS A 39 6.35 -10.63 5.29
CA HIS A 39 7.76 -10.79 4.92
C HIS A 39 7.99 -10.57 3.43
N SER A 40 7.09 -11.07 2.57
CA SER A 40 7.16 -10.86 1.13
C SER A 40 7.09 -9.37 0.77
N GLN A 41 6.15 -8.64 1.36
CA GLN A 41 6.01 -7.19 1.13
C GLN A 41 7.25 -6.41 1.58
N ALA A 42 7.77 -6.70 2.78
CA ALA A 42 8.98 -6.05 3.28
C ALA A 42 10.19 -6.29 2.36
N ARG A 43 10.38 -7.53 1.89
CA ARG A 43 11.45 -7.90 0.97
C ARG A 43 11.29 -7.23 -0.40
N VAL A 44 10.07 -7.19 -0.95
CA VAL A 44 9.79 -6.50 -2.22
C VAL A 44 10.07 -5.02 -2.10
N LEU A 45 9.61 -4.38 -1.01
CA LEU A 45 9.89 -2.98 -0.75
C LEU A 45 11.40 -2.70 -0.67
N ALA A 46 12.14 -3.48 0.12
CA ALA A 46 13.59 -3.33 0.26
C ALA A 46 14.32 -3.46 -1.10
N ASN A 47 13.93 -4.44 -1.92
CA ASN A 47 14.51 -4.62 -3.26
C ASN A 47 14.18 -3.46 -4.21
N MET A 48 12.98 -2.89 -4.10
CA MET A 48 12.52 -1.82 -4.98
C MET A 48 13.11 -0.46 -4.66
N VAL A 49 13.26 -0.14 -3.38
CA VAL A 49 13.86 1.14 -2.95
C VAL A 49 15.37 1.18 -3.09
N GLY A 50 16.04 0.02 -3.06
CA GLY A 50 17.50 -0.11 -3.14
C GLY A 50 18.21 0.44 -1.89
N ARG A 51 19.36 1.11 -2.07
CA ARG A 51 20.12 1.68 -0.94
C ARG A 51 19.42 2.94 -0.41
N ILE A 52 18.93 2.87 0.84
CA ILE A 52 18.13 3.93 1.48
C ILE A 52 18.77 4.49 2.77
N LYS A 53 19.96 4.01 3.15
CA LYS A 53 20.64 4.54 4.34
C LYS A 53 20.79 6.05 4.24
N ASP A 54 20.39 6.75 5.31
CA ASP A 54 20.39 8.22 5.46
C ASP A 54 19.47 8.99 4.48
N ARG A 55 18.67 8.29 3.67
CA ARG A 55 17.71 8.91 2.74
C ARG A 55 16.45 9.38 3.46
N GLN A 56 15.88 10.47 2.95
CA GLN A 56 14.60 11.00 3.38
C GLN A 56 13.47 10.22 2.67
N MET A 57 12.71 9.47 3.42
CA MET A 57 11.62 8.64 2.89
C MET A 57 10.28 9.11 3.44
N LEU A 58 9.25 9.13 2.60
CA LEU A 58 7.88 9.38 3.02
C LEU A 58 7.06 8.10 2.85
N ASP A 59 6.32 7.70 3.90
CA ASP A 59 5.33 6.63 3.85
C ASP A 59 3.92 7.22 4.02
N VAL A 60 3.12 7.20 2.95
CA VAL A 60 1.78 7.81 2.90
C VAL A 60 0.71 6.75 3.00
N GLY A 61 -0.21 6.91 3.96
CA GLY A 61 -1.17 5.89 4.37
C GLY A 61 -0.45 4.80 5.17
N THR A 62 0.41 5.21 6.11
CA THR A 62 1.30 4.32 6.86
C THR A 62 0.55 3.28 7.70
N GLY A 63 -0.72 3.57 8.07
CA GLY A 63 -1.53 2.72 8.94
C GLY A 63 -0.80 2.44 10.26
N THR A 64 -0.58 1.17 10.57
CA THR A 64 0.13 0.70 11.77
C THR A 64 1.67 0.73 11.65
N GLY A 65 2.22 1.39 10.61
CA GLY A 65 3.65 1.70 10.50
C GLY A 65 4.52 0.67 9.76
N ARG A 66 3.95 -0.36 9.15
CA ARG A 66 4.69 -1.52 8.62
C ARG A 66 5.74 -1.18 7.55
N ALA A 67 5.39 -0.36 6.56
CA ALA A 67 6.34 0.08 5.55
C ALA A 67 7.38 1.04 6.16
N ALA A 68 6.94 1.98 7.00
CA ALA A 68 7.83 2.89 7.72
C ALA A 68 8.89 2.14 8.54
N PHE A 69 8.50 1.06 9.26
CA PHE A 69 9.44 0.24 10.04
C PHE A 69 10.46 -0.46 9.14
N SER A 70 10.02 -1.04 8.03
CA SER A 70 10.93 -1.68 7.07
C SER A 70 11.95 -0.69 6.50
N LEU A 71 11.53 0.55 6.21
CA LEU A 71 12.41 1.60 5.72
C LEU A 71 13.40 2.07 6.81
N ALA A 72 12.91 2.28 8.04
CA ALA A 72 13.75 2.69 9.17
C ALA A 72 14.81 1.64 9.53
N LEU A 73 14.44 0.35 9.54
CA LEU A 73 15.37 -0.77 9.72
C LEU A 73 16.42 -0.84 8.59
N GLY A 74 16.08 -0.37 7.38
CA GLY A 74 17.04 -0.18 6.28
C GLY A 74 17.93 1.06 6.42
N GLY A 75 17.82 1.82 7.53
CA GLY A 75 18.63 3.00 7.83
C GLY A 75 18.11 4.32 7.26
N ALA A 76 16.88 4.37 6.78
CA ALA A 76 16.26 5.60 6.28
C ALA A 76 15.79 6.50 7.44
N ARG A 77 15.69 7.80 7.15
CA ARG A 77 14.92 8.78 7.96
C ARG A 77 13.52 8.83 7.37
N VAL A 78 12.53 8.40 8.14
CA VAL A 78 11.19 8.21 7.64
C VAL A 78 10.23 9.25 8.21
N THR A 79 9.46 9.90 7.33
CA THR A 79 8.22 10.58 7.72
C THR A 79 7.06 9.67 7.34
N ALA A 80 6.19 9.35 8.30
CA ALA A 80 5.06 8.45 8.16
C ALA A 80 3.76 9.21 8.37
N VAL A 81 2.91 9.24 7.33
CA VAL A 81 1.66 10.03 7.31
C VAL A 81 0.46 9.12 7.20
N ASP A 82 -0.56 9.39 8.01
CA ASP A 82 -1.88 8.78 7.91
C ASP A 82 -2.98 9.79 8.25
N ALA A 83 -4.17 9.61 7.72
CA ALA A 83 -5.33 10.44 8.05
C ALA A 83 -5.92 10.06 9.42
N SER A 84 -5.74 8.80 9.87
CA SER A 84 -6.25 8.26 11.13
C SER A 84 -5.22 8.44 12.24
N GLU A 85 -5.60 9.18 13.29
CA GLU A 85 -4.81 9.32 14.51
C GLU A 85 -4.77 8.01 15.29
N GLU A 86 -5.82 7.19 15.23
CA GLU A 86 -5.91 5.88 15.87
C GLU A 86 -4.86 4.90 15.30
N MET A 87 -4.67 4.91 13.98
CA MET A 87 -3.62 4.14 13.31
C MET A 87 -2.24 4.64 13.71
N LEU A 88 -2.04 5.96 13.71
CA LEU A 88 -0.77 6.58 14.10
C LEU A 88 -0.41 6.31 15.57
N ALA A 89 -1.38 6.27 16.47
CA ALA A 89 -1.16 5.94 17.88
C ALA A 89 -0.57 4.52 18.03
N ILE A 90 -1.12 3.54 17.30
CA ILE A 90 -0.59 2.17 17.27
C ILE A 90 0.80 2.13 16.64
N ALA A 91 1.01 2.87 15.55
CA ALA A 91 2.31 2.93 14.88
C ALA A 91 3.39 3.51 15.79
N ARG A 92 3.10 4.61 16.53
CA ARG A 92 4.02 5.21 17.53
C ARG A 92 4.36 4.25 18.65
N GLN A 93 3.35 3.58 19.23
CA GLN A 93 3.56 2.59 20.29
C GLN A 93 4.51 1.49 19.79
N ARG A 94 4.27 0.90 18.64
CA ARG A 94 5.11 -0.17 18.07
C ARG A 94 6.52 0.29 17.71
N ALA A 95 6.67 1.51 17.21
CA ALA A 95 7.98 2.09 16.95
C ALA A 95 8.79 2.23 18.23
N ALA A 96 8.15 2.67 19.33
CA ALA A 96 8.78 2.76 20.65
C ALA A 96 9.21 1.38 21.17
N GLU A 97 8.33 0.36 21.05
CA GLU A 97 8.63 -1.03 21.45
C GLU A 97 9.85 -1.62 20.69
N GLN A 98 10.06 -1.18 19.44
CA GLN A 98 11.18 -1.60 18.60
C GLN A 98 12.36 -0.62 18.59
N SER A 99 12.33 0.43 19.44
CA SER A 99 13.36 1.47 19.50
C SER A 99 13.65 2.17 18.17
N LEU A 100 12.64 2.32 17.31
CA LEU A 100 12.75 2.96 16.00
C LEU A 100 12.61 4.49 16.13
N THR A 101 13.71 5.17 16.43
CA THR A 101 13.75 6.63 16.67
C THR A 101 13.85 7.48 15.40
N THR A 102 14.09 6.86 14.25
CA THR A 102 14.28 7.55 12.96
C THR A 102 12.97 7.79 12.21
N ILE A 103 11.81 7.49 12.82
CA ILE A 103 10.50 7.66 12.24
C ILE A 103 9.77 8.85 12.87
N LYS A 104 9.34 9.80 12.05
CA LYS A 104 8.45 10.90 12.45
C LYS A 104 7.03 10.58 11.99
N PHE A 105 6.09 10.46 12.91
CA PHE A 105 4.67 10.22 12.62
C PHE A 105 3.89 11.53 12.61
N GLN A 106 3.10 11.74 11.55
CA GLN A 106 2.36 12.97 11.33
C GLN A 106 0.98 12.67 10.75
N ARG A 107 -0.07 13.31 11.29
CA ARG A 107 -1.39 13.24 10.66
C ARG A 107 -1.39 14.07 9.38
N GLY A 108 -2.00 13.54 8.30
CA GLY A 108 -2.09 14.26 7.03
C GLY A 108 -3.02 13.56 6.03
N ASP A 109 -3.41 14.32 5.02
CA ASP A 109 -4.28 13.84 3.95
C ASP A 109 -3.43 13.57 2.68
N ALA A 110 -3.53 12.36 2.15
CA ALA A 110 -2.85 11.95 0.93
C ALA A 110 -3.24 12.75 -0.32
N HIS A 111 -4.41 13.44 -0.29
CA HIS A 111 -4.88 14.29 -1.37
C HIS A 111 -4.26 15.71 -1.33
N ASN A 112 -3.63 16.07 -0.22
CA ASN A 112 -3.00 17.38 -0.03
C ASN A 112 -1.90 17.25 1.03
N LEU A 113 -0.72 16.85 0.59
CA LEU A 113 0.43 16.63 1.47
C LEU A 113 1.11 17.97 1.80
N ASP A 114 1.22 18.28 3.09
CA ASP A 114 1.84 19.51 3.59
C ASP A 114 3.38 19.38 3.59
N PHE A 115 3.94 19.20 2.40
CA PHE A 115 5.38 19.11 2.16
C PHE A 115 5.75 19.85 0.88
N ALA A 116 6.96 20.39 0.85
CA ALA A 116 7.48 21.03 -0.36
C ALA A 116 7.70 20.02 -1.50
N ASP A 117 7.70 20.52 -2.72
CA ASP A 117 7.99 19.71 -3.91
C ASP A 117 9.37 19.06 -3.77
N ARG A 118 9.45 17.79 -4.19
CA ARG A 118 10.71 17.03 -4.23
C ARG A 118 11.46 16.97 -2.89
N SER A 119 10.74 17.05 -1.76
CA SER A 119 11.33 17.05 -0.41
C SER A 119 11.77 15.68 0.10
N PHE A 120 11.37 14.59 -0.59
CA PHE A 120 11.73 13.23 -0.22
C PHE A 120 12.46 12.50 -1.35
N ASP A 121 13.53 11.78 -1.05
CA ASP A 121 14.27 10.95 -2.03
C ASP A 121 13.34 9.91 -2.68
N ALA A 122 12.45 9.30 -1.89
CA ALA A 122 11.41 8.42 -2.39
C ALA A 122 10.16 8.47 -1.50
N VAL A 123 9.02 8.19 -2.13
CA VAL A 123 7.70 8.13 -1.50
C VAL A 123 7.13 6.73 -1.66
N VAL A 124 6.64 6.16 -0.57
CA VAL A 124 6.01 4.84 -0.52
C VAL A 124 4.56 5.01 -0.13
N SER A 125 3.67 4.29 -0.79
CA SER A 125 2.26 4.22 -0.40
C SER A 125 1.72 2.83 -0.71
N LEU A 126 1.59 2.01 0.31
CA LEU A 126 1.15 0.63 0.16
C LEU A 126 -0.26 0.43 0.73
N ARG A 127 -1.09 -0.29 -0.04
CA ARG A 127 -2.47 -0.66 0.30
C ARG A 127 -3.42 0.52 0.55
N MET A 128 -3.08 1.70 0.04
CA MET A 128 -3.85 2.92 0.21
C MET A 128 -4.68 3.25 -1.05
N LEU A 129 -4.10 3.24 -2.25
CA LEU A 129 -4.75 3.71 -3.47
C LEU A 129 -6.11 3.04 -3.74
N MET A 130 -6.24 1.76 -3.40
CA MET A 130 -7.48 1.00 -3.58
C MET A 130 -8.66 1.51 -2.74
N HIS A 131 -8.37 2.21 -1.65
CA HIS A 131 -9.35 2.78 -0.72
C HIS A 131 -9.49 4.30 -0.84
N THR A 132 -8.76 4.94 -1.75
CA THR A 132 -8.70 6.39 -1.91
C THR A 132 -9.74 6.87 -2.93
N PRO A 133 -10.64 7.81 -2.59
CA PRO A 133 -11.68 8.29 -3.52
C PRO A 133 -11.08 8.94 -4.76
N GLU A 134 -10.26 9.96 -4.60
CA GLU A 134 -9.58 10.71 -5.69
C GLU A 134 -8.14 10.22 -5.89
N TRP A 135 -7.97 8.93 -6.14
CA TRP A 135 -6.68 8.28 -6.22
C TRP A 135 -5.68 8.95 -7.20
N ARG A 136 -6.17 9.58 -8.29
CA ARG A 136 -5.29 10.31 -9.23
C ARG A 136 -4.69 11.55 -8.59
N ARG A 137 -5.45 12.26 -7.77
CA ARG A 137 -4.96 13.39 -6.99
C ARG A 137 -3.90 12.94 -5.97
N CYS A 138 -4.15 11.79 -5.31
CA CYS A 138 -3.13 11.21 -4.44
C CYS A 138 -1.85 10.89 -5.21
N VAL A 139 -1.92 10.22 -6.38
CA VAL A 139 -0.73 9.93 -7.19
C VAL A 139 0.00 11.23 -7.57
N SER A 140 -0.73 12.30 -7.92
CA SER A 140 -0.14 13.61 -8.21
C SER A 140 0.63 14.17 -7.00
N GLU A 141 0.07 14.11 -5.81
CA GLU A 141 0.74 14.55 -4.57
C GLU A 141 1.96 13.69 -4.24
N LEU A 142 1.85 12.35 -4.35
CA LEU A 142 3.00 11.46 -4.18
C LEU A 142 4.14 11.81 -5.14
N CYS A 143 3.81 12.07 -6.40
CA CYS A 143 4.79 12.49 -7.42
C CYS A 143 5.34 13.87 -7.15
N ARG A 144 4.53 14.83 -6.69
CA ARG A 144 4.96 16.18 -6.40
C ARG A 144 6.06 16.21 -5.33
N VAL A 145 5.84 15.53 -4.22
CA VAL A 145 6.75 15.53 -3.07
C VAL A 145 7.96 14.59 -3.23
N ALA A 146 7.92 13.64 -4.19
CA ALA A 146 9.04 12.74 -4.46
C ALA A 146 10.11 13.42 -5.34
N ALA A 147 11.37 13.42 -4.91
CA ALA A 147 12.48 13.85 -5.74
C ALA A 147 12.79 12.84 -6.85
N ARG A 148 12.73 11.52 -6.57
CA ARG A 148 13.17 10.50 -7.52
C ARG A 148 12.20 9.35 -7.71
N LEU A 149 11.76 8.67 -6.66
CA LEU A 149 10.99 7.43 -6.76
C LEU A 149 9.65 7.53 -6.07
N VAL A 150 8.64 6.91 -6.67
CA VAL A 150 7.35 6.62 -6.03
C VAL A 150 7.09 5.12 -6.11
N ILE A 151 6.80 4.50 -4.97
CA ILE A 151 6.47 3.08 -4.85
C ILE A 151 5.02 2.96 -4.39
N VAL A 152 4.21 2.27 -5.16
CA VAL A 152 2.80 2.00 -4.81
C VAL A 152 2.44 0.55 -5.04
N ASP A 153 1.39 0.08 -4.37
CA ASP A 153 0.75 -1.18 -4.72
C ASP A 153 -0.74 -1.01 -5.02
N TYR A 154 -1.28 -1.95 -5.77
CA TYR A 154 -2.69 -1.99 -6.12
C TYR A 154 -3.16 -3.40 -6.48
N PRO A 155 -4.44 -3.73 -6.27
CA PRO A 155 -5.04 -4.97 -6.77
C PRO A 155 -5.29 -4.86 -8.27
N SER A 156 -4.83 -5.89 -9.01
CA SER A 156 -4.93 -5.92 -10.47
C SER A 156 -6.35 -6.22 -10.96
N ALA A 157 -6.85 -5.46 -11.92
CA ALA A 157 -8.14 -5.71 -12.57
C ALA A 157 -8.14 -6.97 -13.47
N THR A 158 -6.96 -7.52 -13.79
CA THR A 158 -6.83 -8.77 -14.56
C THR A 158 -6.77 -10.01 -13.67
N SER A 159 -6.83 -9.85 -12.36
CA SER A 159 -6.76 -10.93 -11.37
C SER A 159 -8.13 -11.26 -10.75
N VAL A 160 -8.16 -12.29 -9.93
CA VAL A 160 -9.35 -12.65 -9.12
C VAL A 160 -9.84 -11.48 -8.25
N ALA A 161 -8.98 -10.52 -7.93
CA ALA A 161 -9.35 -9.32 -7.17
C ALA A 161 -10.49 -8.50 -7.84
N LEU A 162 -10.69 -8.61 -9.15
CA LEU A 162 -11.84 -8.00 -9.83
C LEU A 162 -13.16 -8.57 -9.31
N PHE A 163 -13.28 -9.88 -9.28
CA PHE A 163 -14.49 -10.57 -8.81
C PHE A 163 -14.72 -10.31 -7.32
N GLU A 164 -13.65 -10.35 -6.50
CA GLU A 164 -13.74 -10.00 -5.08
C GLU A 164 -14.21 -8.55 -4.87
N SER A 165 -13.71 -7.61 -5.67
CA SER A 165 -14.11 -6.21 -5.62
C SER A 165 -15.59 -6.03 -5.97
N MET A 166 -16.06 -6.71 -7.02
CA MET A 166 -17.47 -6.68 -7.42
C MET A 166 -18.39 -7.27 -6.33
N ALA A 167 -18.03 -8.42 -5.78
CA ALA A 167 -18.79 -9.05 -4.70
C ALA A 167 -18.87 -8.15 -3.46
N ARG A 168 -17.75 -7.55 -3.03
CA ARG A 168 -17.71 -6.62 -1.88
C ARG A 168 -18.56 -5.38 -2.10
N ARG A 169 -18.58 -4.82 -3.32
CA ARG A 169 -19.45 -3.68 -3.66
C ARG A 169 -20.93 -4.04 -3.60
N ALA A 170 -21.31 -5.22 -4.14
CA ALA A 170 -22.68 -5.70 -4.08
C ALA A 170 -23.12 -5.91 -2.62
N MET A 171 -22.30 -6.56 -1.80
CA MET A 171 -22.58 -6.77 -0.36
C MET A 171 -22.67 -5.42 0.39
N HIS A 172 -21.81 -4.46 0.10
CA HIS A 172 -21.85 -3.13 0.72
C HIS A 172 -23.14 -2.39 0.33
N GLY A 173 -23.53 -2.44 -0.95
CA GLY A 173 -24.80 -1.88 -1.43
C GLY A 173 -26.04 -2.54 -0.81
N ALA A 174 -25.93 -3.79 -0.35
CA ALA A 174 -26.94 -4.50 0.43
C ALA A 174 -26.89 -4.21 1.93
N GLY A 175 -26.13 -3.21 2.38
CA GLY A 175 -26.02 -2.80 3.79
C GLY A 175 -25.10 -3.67 4.66
N MET A 176 -24.34 -4.60 4.07
CA MET A 176 -23.38 -5.42 4.81
C MET A 176 -22.10 -4.63 5.12
N LYS A 177 -21.54 -4.83 6.33
CA LYS A 177 -20.26 -4.21 6.75
C LYS A 177 -19.09 -4.82 5.97
N THR A 178 -18.87 -4.37 4.74
CA THR A 178 -17.73 -4.76 3.92
C THR A 178 -16.90 -3.53 3.54
N GLU A 179 -15.60 -3.74 3.34
CA GLU A 179 -14.70 -2.70 2.84
C GLU A 179 -14.63 -2.83 1.29
N PRO A 180 -15.41 -2.02 0.53
CA PRO A 180 -15.27 -2.03 -0.92
C PRO A 180 -13.90 -1.49 -1.30
N TYR A 181 -13.33 -1.97 -2.38
CA TYR A 181 -12.06 -1.47 -2.88
C TYR A 181 -12.05 -1.36 -4.40
N ARG A 182 -11.16 -0.53 -4.92
CA ARG A 182 -10.96 -0.35 -6.36
C ARG A 182 -9.88 -1.28 -6.86
N VAL A 183 -10.08 -1.85 -8.03
CA VAL A 183 -9.04 -2.54 -8.80
C VAL A 183 -8.54 -1.64 -9.93
N PHE A 184 -7.31 -1.86 -10.37
CA PHE A 184 -6.69 -1.01 -11.37
C PHE A 184 -6.14 -1.82 -12.54
N THR A 185 -6.25 -1.27 -13.74
CA THR A 185 -5.49 -1.75 -14.88
C THR A 185 -4.10 -1.12 -14.89
N ARG A 186 -3.15 -1.78 -15.54
CA ARG A 186 -1.81 -1.22 -15.71
C ARG A 186 -1.83 0.14 -16.43
N GLY A 187 -2.71 0.29 -17.44
CA GLY A 187 -2.86 1.53 -18.20
C GLY A 187 -3.33 2.70 -17.33
N MET A 188 -4.32 2.47 -16.43
CA MET A 188 -4.79 3.51 -15.51
C MET A 188 -3.67 4.07 -14.63
N ILE A 189 -2.83 3.18 -14.11
CA ILE A 189 -1.73 3.57 -13.23
C ILE A 189 -0.60 4.22 -14.03
N ALA A 190 -0.23 3.68 -15.19
CA ALA A 190 0.78 4.26 -16.07
C ALA A 190 0.41 5.69 -16.47
N ASP A 191 -0.81 5.91 -16.98
CA ASP A 191 -1.31 7.24 -17.34
C ASP A 191 -1.22 8.25 -16.18
N ALA A 192 -1.55 7.81 -14.96
CA ALA A 192 -1.47 8.69 -13.79
C ALA A 192 -0.03 9.10 -13.45
N PHE A 193 0.95 8.20 -13.60
CA PHE A 193 2.35 8.52 -13.39
C PHE A 193 2.94 9.35 -14.53
N ASP A 194 2.64 8.99 -15.79
CA ASP A 194 3.14 9.69 -16.98
C ASP A 194 2.71 11.17 -16.99
N ARG A 195 1.46 11.47 -16.61
CA ARG A 195 0.94 12.86 -16.46
C ARG A 195 1.67 13.67 -15.39
N ASN A 196 2.33 13.01 -14.44
CA ASN A 196 3.08 13.67 -13.38
C ASN A 196 4.62 13.62 -13.60
N GLY A 197 5.06 13.28 -14.82
CA GLY A 197 6.48 13.25 -15.19
C GLY A 197 7.25 12.07 -14.59
N PHE A 198 6.55 10.95 -14.32
CA PHE A 198 7.16 9.72 -13.83
C PHE A 198 6.92 8.58 -14.82
N ARG A 199 7.90 7.69 -14.94
CA ARG A 199 7.80 6.47 -15.76
C ARG A 199 7.91 5.24 -14.88
N ILE A 200 7.10 4.21 -15.15
CA ILE A 200 7.19 2.93 -14.46
C ILE A 200 8.53 2.26 -14.81
N ARG A 201 9.36 2.05 -13.79
CA ARG A 201 10.69 1.42 -13.88
C ARG A 201 10.62 -0.09 -13.68
N SER A 202 9.87 -0.56 -12.69
CA SER A 202 9.75 -1.98 -12.38
C SER A 202 8.39 -2.32 -11.79
N VAL A 203 7.99 -3.56 -11.98
CA VAL A 203 6.69 -4.10 -11.53
C VAL A 203 6.93 -5.46 -10.91
N HIS A 204 6.39 -5.69 -9.73
CA HIS A 204 6.37 -6.99 -9.06
C HIS A 204 4.94 -7.42 -8.83
N ARG A 205 4.62 -8.67 -9.16
CA ARG A 205 3.31 -9.31 -8.93
C ARG A 205 3.48 -10.44 -7.94
N GLN A 206 2.51 -10.66 -7.05
CA GLN A 206 2.72 -11.59 -5.95
C GLN A 206 1.99 -12.92 -6.14
N PHE A 207 0.69 -12.96 -6.05
CA PHE A 207 -0.10 -14.20 -6.01
C PHE A 207 -1.03 -14.29 -7.21
N VAL A 208 -1.17 -15.49 -7.77
CA VAL A 208 -2.19 -15.80 -8.78
C VAL A 208 -3.49 -16.18 -8.10
N LEU A 209 -3.40 -17.06 -7.08
CA LEU A 209 -4.56 -17.47 -6.30
C LEU A 209 -4.96 -16.42 -5.25
N PRO A 210 -6.25 -16.34 -4.89
CA PRO A 210 -6.72 -15.43 -3.85
C PRO A 210 -6.00 -15.64 -2.51
N ILE A 211 -5.64 -14.56 -1.85
CA ILE A 211 -5.04 -14.61 -0.50
C ILE A 211 -6.00 -15.31 0.49
N ALA A 212 -7.31 -15.10 0.34
CA ALA A 212 -8.31 -15.77 1.15
C ALA A 212 -8.25 -17.31 1.01
N PHE A 213 -8.00 -17.82 -0.20
CA PHE A 213 -7.83 -19.24 -0.46
C PHE A 213 -6.58 -19.79 0.24
N HIS A 214 -5.44 -19.12 0.15
CA HIS A 214 -4.24 -19.50 0.87
C HIS A 214 -4.42 -19.49 2.39
N LYS A 215 -5.14 -18.50 2.91
CA LYS A 215 -5.48 -18.41 4.35
C LYS A 215 -6.39 -19.54 4.79
N ALA A 216 -7.37 -19.94 3.98
CA ALA A 216 -8.26 -21.05 4.28
C ALA A 216 -7.51 -22.40 4.36
N ILE A 217 -6.52 -22.62 3.47
CA ILE A 217 -5.65 -23.82 3.52
C ILE A 217 -4.65 -23.73 4.69
N GLY A 218 -4.16 -22.53 5.03
CA GLY A 218 -3.25 -22.29 6.15
C GLY A 218 -1.83 -22.89 6.00
N SER A 219 -1.50 -23.46 4.86
CA SER A 219 -0.24 -24.15 4.62
C SER A 219 0.75 -23.27 3.83
N ARG A 220 1.83 -22.83 4.49
CA ARG A 220 2.91 -22.08 3.85
C ARG A 220 3.60 -22.87 2.72
N LYS A 221 3.79 -24.20 2.93
CA LYS A 221 4.39 -25.07 1.92
C LYS A 221 3.52 -25.16 0.67
N PHE A 222 2.22 -25.36 0.84
CA PHE A 222 1.25 -25.38 -0.26
C PHE A 222 1.24 -24.04 -1.02
N THR A 223 1.16 -22.93 -0.31
CA THR A 223 1.18 -21.59 -0.93
C THR A 223 2.42 -21.38 -1.80
N LEU A 224 3.61 -21.66 -1.26
CA LEU A 224 4.84 -21.48 -2.02
C LEU A 224 4.96 -22.44 -3.21
N TRP A 225 4.49 -23.66 -3.07
CA TRP A 225 4.49 -24.67 -4.14
C TRP A 225 3.51 -24.30 -5.26
N SER A 226 2.26 -24.01 -4.92
CA SER A 226 1.22 -23.68 -5.90
C SER A 226 1.54 -22.40 -6.67
N GLU A 227 1.98 -21.35 -5.99
CA GLU A 227 2.33 -20.10 -6.65
C GLU A 227 3.57 -20.22 -7.55
N ARG A 228 4.56 -21.06 -7.17
CA ARG A 228 5.68 -21.38 -8.05
C ARG A 228 5.23 -22.12 -9.30
N LEU A 229 4.33 -23.09 -9.18
CA LEU A 229 3.79 -23.84 -10.31
C LEU A 229 3.07 -22.89 -11.28
N LEU A 230 2.23 -21.99 -10.76
CA LEU A 230 1.50 -21.01 -11.56
C LEU A 230 2.43 -19.98 -12.22
N ASP A 231 3.51 -19.59 -11.53
CA ASP A 231 4.54 -18.72 -12.10
C ASP A 231 5.30 -19.40 -13.27
N HIS A 232 5.70 -20.68 -13.09
CA HIS A 232 6.31 -21.47 -14.16
C HIS A 232 5.37 -21.67 -15.37
N ALA A 233 4.06 -21.74 -15.12
CA ALA A 233 3.04 -21.77 -16.17
C ALA A 233 2.80 -20.39 -16.82
N GLY A 234 3.54 -19.35 -16.41
CA GLY A 234 3.44 -17.99 -16.95
C GLY A 234 2.21 -17.20 -16.50
N LEU A 235 1.44 -17.71 -15.52
CA LEU A 235 0.17 -17.10 -15.07
C LEU A 235 0.39 -15.93 -14.12
N LEU A 236 1.52 -15.84 -13.45
CA LEU A 236 1.82 -14.74 -12.53
C LEU A 236 1.85 -13.39 -13.24
N LYS A 237 2.45 -13.34 -14.44
CA LYS A 237 2.61 -12.11 -15.22
C LYS A 237 1.28 -11.46 -15.64
N PRO A 238 0.27 -12.17 -16.17
CA PRO A 238 -1.04 -11.58 -16.47
C PRO A 238 -1.96 -11.44 -15.26
N PHE A 239 -1.96 -12.40 -14.32
CA PHE A 239 -3.00 -12.54 -13.29
C PHE A 239 -2.55 -12.26 -11.85
N GLY A 240 -1.25 -12.05 -11.60
CA GLY A 240 -0.74 -11.84 -10.25
C GLY A 240 -1.27 -10.55 -9.61
N SER A 241 -1.63 -10.63 -8.30
CA SER A 241 -2.14 -9.55 -7.46
C SER A 241 -1.80 -9.81 -5.98
N PRO A 242 -1.46 -8.77 -5.17
CA PRO A 242 -1.31 -7.37 -5.58
C PRO A 242 -0.11 -7.12 -6.49
N VAL A 243 -0.17 -6.00 -7.17
CA VAL A 243 0.92 -5.48 -8.00
C VAL A 243 1.62 -4.37 -7.24
N THR A 244 2.92 -4.50 -7.00
CA THR A 244 3.77 -3.41 -6.49
C THR A 244 4.61 -2.88 -7.63
N LEU A 245 4.70 -1.57 -7.77
CA LEU A 245 5.51 -0.94 -8.79
C LEU A 245 6.39 0.18 -8.24
N VAL A 246 7.46 0.45 -8.96
CA VAL A 246 8.29 1.64 -8.79
C VAL A 246 8.14 2.51 -10.04
N ALA A 247 7.78 3.76 -9.83
CA ALA A 247 7.87 4.80 -10.82
C ALA A 247 9.05 5.72 -10.49
N GLU A 248 9.80 6.12 -11.50
CA GLU A 248 10.95 7.01 -11.40
C GLU A 248 10.69 8.30 -12.15
N ARG A 249 11.10 9.43 -11.56
CA ARG A 249 10.96 10.74 -12.20
C ARG A 249 11.75 10.75 -13.50
N CYS A 250 11.13 11.21 -14.59
CA CYS A 250 11.82 11.42 -15.85
C CYS A 250 12.90 12.48 -15.68
N ALA A 251 14.06 12.28 -16.30
CA ALA A 251 15.06 13.32 -16.39
C ALA A 251 14.47 14.50 -17.20
N SER A 252 14.53 15.70 -16.63
CA SER A 252 14.17 16.96 -17.30
C SER A 252 15.28 17.39 -18.21
#